data_c343abd7aee959222b7744dc24f87d28
#
_entry.id   c343abd7aee959222b7744dc24f87d28
#
_cell.length_a   1.000
_cell.length_b   1.000
_cell.length_c   1.000
_cell.angle_alpha   90.00
_cell.angle_beta   90.00
_cell.angle_gamma   90.00
#
_symmetry.space_group_name_H-M   'P 1'
#
loop_
_entity.id
_entity.type
_entity.pdbx_description
1 polymer ?
#
loop_
_entity_poly.entity_id
_entity_poly.type
_entity_poly.pdbx_seq_one_letter_code
_entity_poly.pdbx_strand_id
1 'polypeptide(L)'
;MISAQSNYCPRALRPCFHRVASAFCTMLLCGVARVNAVSPGPSVMVVDIIPESLSGETNTNSEPNLAVNPANPSQIVASAYLPEPMGGKTSSILASSNGGTTWSCRSLVPINKMSCDVTLRFDGSLNMLYLAALSDQWVFVICRSNDLTKGPMDDSPLRQLQSGIDQPYIAAATTNGQDRVFVGANDWYGPPGRTATVDRSLDGTANSPNCNFTPVTVEFGVPPPLRDDPEIRPAISGDGNKVYAVFNRLISINGNKRVGDVILVRDDEGGNSGATSFMALRDQSGVAGLPVIKARTFLFDALLGRDRLGGDLAIAVDPRNVDTVYLVWSEVLNNQPALHVIRSTNGGQQWSGILRTVRNAKNPGLAINNKGTLAFLYQRVVTDPSGEETWFTEVELTKDDFQNANPPLTLSKFPAAELNSIVGQPRLGDYLHLMAVGDAFYGIFSASNVPEQSRFPCGVTFQRHKDFATKKLLDLDGHQVQSSVDPFFFKLTE
;
A
#
# COMPACT_ATOMS: atom_id res chain seq x y z
N MET A 1 -37.57 -61.45 12.27
CA MET A 1 -38.67 -61.80 13.24
C MET A 1 -39.38 -60.50 13.55
N ILE A 2 -40.48 -60.28 12.87
CA ILE A 2 -41.86 -60.35 13.42
C ILE A 2 -42.11 -59.14 14.33
N SER A 3 -43.03 -58.28 14.17
CA SER A 3 -44.26 -58.01 13.36
C SER A 3 -44.93 -56.85 14.09
N ALA A 4 -45.40 -55.86 13.41
CA ALA A 4 -46.71 -55.69 12.84
C ALA A 4 -47.81 -55.26 13.85
N GLN A 5 -48.51 -54.29 13.39
CA GLN A 5 -49.94 -54.09 13.22
C GLN A 5 -50.59 -53.24 14.33
N SER A 6 -51.41 -52.32 14.08
CA SER A 6 -52.37 -51.86 13.09
C SER A 6 -53.64 -51.40 13.81
N ASN A 7 -54.34 -50.46 13.21
CA ASN A 7 -55.78 -50.29 13.04
C ASN A 7 -56.57 -49.43 14.06
N TYR A 8 -57.41 -48.62 13.71
CA TYR A 8 -58.54 -48.34 12.84
C TYR A 8 -59.41 -47.20 13.37
N CYS A 9 -59.90 -46.41 12.45
CA CYS A 9 -61.04 -45.47 12.51
C CYS A 9 -62.37 -46.21 12.81
N PRO A 10 -63.53 -45.59 13.17
CA PRO A 10 -64.32 -44.81 12.23
C PRO A 10 -65.30 -43.72 12.78
N ARG A 11 -65.67 -42.83 11.85
CA ARG A 11 -67.00 -42.24 11.45
C ARG A 11 -68.06 -41.95 12.53
N ALA A 12 -68.75 -40.78 12.52
CA ALA A 12 -69.88 -40.46 11.65
C ALA A 12 -70.59 -39.14 12.00
N LEU A 13 -70.95 -38.40 10.94
CA LEU A 13 -72.23 -37.74 10.59
C LEU A 13 -72.79 -36.52 11.38
N ARG A 14 -72.81 -35.40 10.67
CA ARG A 14 -73.79 -34.32 10.27
C ARG A 14 -75.14 -34.20 11.08
N PRO A 15 -75.91 -33.05 10.94
CA PRO A 15 -75.82 -31.92 10.01
C PRO A 15 -76.30 -30.53 10.59
N CYS A 16 -76.07 -29.51 9.75
CA CYS A 16 -76.86 -28.28 9.42
C CYS A 16 -77.51 -27.39 10.50
N PHE A 17 -77.27 -26.09 10.45
CA PHE A 17 -78.23 -25.08 9.92
C PHE A 17 -77.66 -23.68 9.88
N HIS A 18 -78.08 -22.98 8.85
CA HIS A 18 -77.79 -21.64 8.42
C HIS A 18 -77.87 -20.50 9.47
N ARG A 19 -76.97 -19.52 9.35
CA ARG A 19 -77.38 -18.10 9.29
C ARG A 19 -76.27 -17.24 8.62
N VAL A 20 -76.69 -16.51 7.59
CA VAL A 20 -75.95 -15.48 6.89
C VAL A 20 -75.84 -14.25 7.78
N ALA A 21 -74.65 -13.73 7.98
CA ALA A 21 -74.41 -12.37 8.46
C ALA A 21 -73.22 -11.80 7.62
N SER A 22 -73.57 -10.91 6.70
CA SER A 22 -72.62 -10.08 5.97
C SER A 22 -71.92 -9.13 6.94
N ALA A 23 -70.63 -9.31 7.14
CA ALA A 23 -69.77 -8.28 7.75
C ALA A 23 -68.77 -7.79 6.65
N PHE A 24 -68.94 -6.55 6.26
CA PHE A 24 -67.92 -5.81 5.46
C PHE A 24 -66.65 -5.74 6.26
N CYS A 25 -65.61 -6.47 5.82
CA CYS A 25 -64.25 -6.35 6.37
C CYS A 25 -63.51 -5.36 5.48
N THR A 26 -63.41 -4.12 5.95
CA THR A 26 -62.56 -3.09 5.35
C THR A 26 -61.11 -3.50 5.57
N MET A 27 -60.43 -4.02 4.55
CA MET A 27 -59.00 -4.26 4.58
C MET A 27 -58.29 -2.90 4.60
N LEU A 28 -57.81 -2.51 5.79
CA LEU A 28 -56.76 -1.51 5.93
C LEU A 28 -55.44 -2.14 5.36
N LEU A 29 -55.09 -1.77 4.18
CA LEU A 29 -53.74 -2.00 3.67
C LEU A 29 -52.77 -1.10 4.41
N CYS A 30 -52.20 -1.61 5.51
CA CYS A 30 -50.99 -1.05 6.11
C CYS A 30 -49.85 -1.25 5.11
N GLY A 31 -49.60 -0.25 4.29
CA GLY A 31 -48.39 -0.14 3.49
C GLY A 31 -47.20 -0.05 4.44
N VAL A 32 -46.51 -1.18 4.68
CA VAL A 32 -45.21 -1.16 5.33
C VAL A 32 -44.26 -0.50 4.33
N ALA A 33 -44.03 0.80 4.49
CA ALA A 33 -42.95 1.49 3.85
C ALA A 33 -41.65 0.76 4.29
N ARG A 34 -41.04 0.00 3.36
CA ARG A 34 -39.67 -0.48 3.57
C ARG A 34 -38.80 0.76 3.62
N VAL A 35 -38.44 1.19 4.81
CA VAL A 35 -37.31 2.08 5.00
C VAL A 35 -36.10 1.29 4.49
N ASN A 36 -35.65 1.58 3.29
CA ASN A 36 -34.36 1.11 2.83
C ASN A 36 -33.35 1.65 3.84
N ALA A 37 -32.82 0.80 4.70
CA ALA A 37 -31.69 1.15 5.51
C ALA A 37 -30.57 1.56 4.55
N VAL A 38 -30.24 2.84 4.54
CA VAL A 38 -29.06 3.35 3.86
C VAL A 38 -27.91 2.60 4.50
N SER A 39 -27.19 1.79 3.73
CA SER A 39 -25.97 1.15 4.24
C SER A 39 -25.08 2.25 4.82
N PRO A 40 -24.59 2.11 6.06
CA PRO A 40 -23.66 3.09 6.60
C PRO A 40 -22.50 3.21 5.60
N GLY A 41 -22.12 4.44 5.27
CA GLY A 41 -20.96 4.71 4.42
C GLY A 41 -19.70 4.10 5.02
N PRO A 42 -18.61 4.04 4.26
CA PRO A 42 -17.37 3.45 4.74
C PRO A 42 -16.89 4.16 6.02
N SER A 43 -16.49 3.35 7.01
CA SER A 43 -15.90 3.87 8.25
C SER A 43 -14.41 4.11 8.03
N VAL A 44 -13.93 5.30 8.35
CA VAL A 44 -12.52 5.70 8.21
C VAL A 44 -11.97 6.15 9.56
N MET A 45 -10.81 5.64 9.93
CA MET A 45 -10.00 6.09 11.06
C MET A 45 -8.69 6.64 10.51
N VAL A 46 -8.30 7.85 10.94
CA VAL A 46 -6.98 8.46 10.60
C VAL A 46 -6.25 8.76 11.90
N VAL A 47 -4.97 8.38 11.97
CA VAL A 47 -4.14 8.53 13.18
C VAL A 47 -2.76 9.06 12.77
N ASP A 48 -2.34 10.17 13.36
CA ASP A 48 -0.92 10.55 13.42
C ASP A 48 -0.22 9.54 14.32
N ILE A 49 0.72 8.78 13.75
CA ILE A 49 1.32 7.64 14.45
C ILE A 49 2.55 8.00 15.29
N ILE A 50 2.97 9.25 15.28
CA ILE A 50 4.03 9.70 16.19
C ILE A 50 3.54 9.58 17.62
N PRO A 51 4.13 8.69 18.45
CA PRO A 51 3.65 8.45 19.81
C PRO A 51 3.93 9.64 20.73
N GLU A 52 3.18 9.72 21.81
CA GLU A 52 3.31 10.77 22.82
C GLU A 52 4.75 10.96 23.31
N SER A 53 5.48 9.86 23.51
CA SER A 53 6.89 9.88 23.93
C SER A 53 7.83 10.60 22.96
N LEU A 54 7.40 10.83 21.73
CA LEU A 54 8.15 11.53 20.68
C LEU A 54 7.57 12.92 20.36
N SER A 55 6.75 13.48 21.23
CA SER A 55 6.07 14.76 21.00
C SER A 55 7.03 15.92 20.68
N GLY A 56 8.26 15.88 21.17
CA GLY A 56 9.28 16.90 20.92
C GLY A 56 10.02 16.78 19.60
N GLU A 57 9.78 15.71 18.80
CA GLU A 57 10.47 15.54 17.52
C GLU A 57 9.98 16.52 16.45
N THR A 58 10.87 16.91 15.54
CA THR A 58 10.62 17.90 14.47
C THR A 58 11.08 17.42 13.10
N ASN A 59 11.32 16.13 12.96
CA ASN A 59 11.83 15.56 11.72
C ASN A 59 10.78 15.63 10.59
N THR A 60 11.24 15.56 9.36
CA THR A 60 10.39 15.34 8.20
C THR A 60 10.25 13.83 7.99
N ASN A 61 9.12 13.30 8.41
CA ASN A 61 8.85 11.86 8.42
C ASN A 61 8.15 11.45 7.12
N SER A 62 8.92 11.42 6.04
CA SER A 62 8.45 11.07 4.69
C SER A 62 8.64 9.57 4.38
N GLU A 63 8.16 9.15 3.22
CA GLU A 63 8.33 7.79 2.69
C GLU A 63 7.87 6.68 3.64
N PRO A 64 6.62 6.78 4.13
CA PRO A 64 6.14 5.85 5.12
C PRO A 64 5.84 4.48 4.52
N ASN A 65 6.09 3.44 5.30
CA ASN A 65 5.75 2.07 4.94
C ASN A 65 4.98 1.38 6.07
N LEU A 66 4.14 0.41 5.71
CA LEU A 66 3.19 -0.23 6.61
C LEU A 66 3.13 -1.73 6.38
N ALA A 67 3.07 -2.50 7.46
CA ALA A 67 2.74 -3.91 7.44
C ALA A 67 1.63 -4.20 8.45
N VAL A 68 0.59 -4.91 8.00
CA VAL A 68 -0.50 -5.43 8.85
C VAL A 68 -0.40 -6.94 8.88
N ASN A 69 -0.44 -7.52 10.06
CA ASN A 69 -0.40 -8.97 10.22
C ASN A 69 -1.71 -9.60 9.72
N PRO A 70 -1.70 -10.41 8.64
CA PRO A 70 -2.93 -11.01 8.12
C PRO A 70 -3.59 -11.99 9.09
N ALA A 71 -2.82 -12.66 9.92
CA ALA A 71 -3.31 -13.60 10.92
C ALA A 71 -3.90 -12.88 12.15
N ASN A 72 -3.44 -11.66 12.43
CA ASN A 72 -3.93 -10.82 13.53
C ASN A 72 -3.90 -9.34 13.15
N PRO A 73 -4.94 -8.81 12.47
CA PRO A 73 -4.98 -7.43 12.00
C PRO A 73 -4.95 -6.35 13.10
N SER A 74 -4.94 -6.75 14.37
CA SER A 74 -4.66 -5.82 15.47
C SER A 74 -3.18 -5.48 15.57
N GLN A 75 -2.29 -6.30 15.02
CA GLN A 75 -0.86 -6.08 14.97
C GLN A 75 -0.49 -5.36 13.68
N ILE A 76 0.02 -4.16 13.82
CA ILE A 76 0.42 -3.31 12.71
C ILE A 76 1.80 -2.73 13.03
N VAL A 77 2.64 -2.68 12.03
CA VAL A 77 3.99 -2.10 12.12
C VAL A 77 4.16 -1.06 11.02
N ALA A 78 4.79 0.04 11.35
CA ALA A 78 5.09 1.11 10.41
C ALA A 78 6.50 1.66 10.62
N SER A 79 7.05 2.23 9.56
CA SER A 79 8.25 3.04 9.58
C SER A 79 8.09 4.19 8.60
N ALA A 80 8.90 5.20 8.74
CA ALA A 80 9.04 6.30 7.79
C ALA A 80 10.51 6.68 7.72
N TYR A 81 10.87 7.60 6.83
CA TYR A 81 12.18 8.22 6.80
C TYR A 81 12.35 9.09 8.06
N LEU A 82 12.48 8.41 9.18
CA LEU A 82 12.56 8.98 10.52
C LEU A 82 13.98 8.79 11.02
N PRO A 83 14.77 9.83 11.18
CA PRO A 83 15.91 9.73 12.06
C PRO A 83 15.47 9.30 13.45
N GLU A 84 16.35 8.68 14.19
CA GLU A 84 16.11 8.31 15.58
C GLU A 84 15.48 9.48 16.35
N PRO A 85 14.46 9.22 17.18
CA PRO A 85 13.89 10.24 18.03
C PRO A 85 14.95 10.98 18.81
N MET A 86 14.85 12.30 18.88
CA MET A 86 15.80 13.14 19.65
C MET A 86 17.16 13.37 18.99
N GLY A 87 17.28 13.23 17.67
CA GLY A 87 18.47 13.62 16.92
C GLY A 87 19.41 12.47 16.52
N GLY A 88 18.97 11.25 16.64
CA GLY A 88 19.66 10.07 16.08
C GLY A 88 19.58 10.00 14.54
N LYS A 89 20.08 8.89 14.00
CA LYS A 89 20.23 8.70 12.55
C LYS A 89 19.43 7.53 11.99
N THR A 90 18.78 6.75 12.83
CA THR A 90 18.13 5.50 12.43
C THR A 90 16.62 5.61 12.55
N SER A 91 15.90 5.14 11.57
CA SER A 91 14.42 5.13 11.59
C SER A 91 13.87 4.28 12.73
N SER A 92 12.78 4.75 13.31
CA SER A 92 12.04 4.01 14.32
C SER A 92 11.11 2.99 13.68
N ILE A 93 10.94 1.85 14.35
CA ILE A 93 9.85 0.94 14.07
C ILE A 93 8.71 1.25 15.04
N LEU A 94 7.62 1.69 14.51
CA LEU A 94 6.40 2.03 15.24
C LEU A 94 5.44 0.85 15.17
N ALA A 95 4.85 0.45 16.28
CA ALA A 95 3.93 -0.68 16.32
C ALA A 95 2.64 -0.35 17.06
N SER A 96 1.55 -0.90 16.55
CA SER A 96 0.23 -0.93 17.18
C SER A 96 -0.17 -2.39 17.45
N SER A 97 -0.77 -2.64 18.60
CA SER A 97 -1.37 -3.94 18.97
C SER A 97 -2.91 -3.89 19.04
N ASN A 98 -3.53 -2.77 18.68
CA ASN A 98 -4.98 -2.53 18.78
C ASN A 98 -5.58 -2.01 17.46
N GLY A 99 -5.05 -2.49 16.33
CA GLY A 99 -5.61 -2.18 15.01
C GLY A 99 -5.35 -0.76 14.52
N GLY A 100 -4.27 -0.12 14.99
CA GLY A 100 -3.85 1.21 14.57
C GLY A 100 -4.39 2.35 15.44
N THR A 101 -5.12 2.04 16.52
CA THR A 101 -5.70 3.09 17.39
C THR A 101 -4.63 3.80 18.21
N THR A 102 -3.64 3.07 18.72
CA THR A 102 -2.47 3.64 19.42
C THR A 102 -1.18 3.01 18.94
N TRP A 103 -0.10 3.77 18.98
CA TRP A 103 1.20 3.41 18.48
C TRP A 103 2.27 3.66 19.53
N SER A 104 3.35 2.93 19.46
CA SER A 104 4.53 3.11 20.31
C SER A 104 5.79 2.78 19.51
N CYS A 105 6.88 3.46 19.81
CA CYS A 105 8.18 3.10 19.30
C CYS A 105 8.63 1.78 19.95
N ARG A 106 9.02 0.80 19.13
CA ARG A 106 9.43 -0.53 19.60
C ARG A 106 10.91 -0.79 19.42
N SER A 107 11.45 -0.43 18.29
CA SER A 107 12.85 -0.67 17.96
C SER A 107 13.32 0.33 16.93
N LEU A 108 14.61 0.36 16.70
CA LEU A 108 15.20 1.05 15.57
C LEU A 108 15.50 0.05 14.47
N VAL A 109 15.52 0.53 13.23
CA VAL A 109 16.00 -0.27 12.10
C VAL A 109 17.44 -0.71 12.41
N PRO A 110 17.79 -2.00 12.28
CA PRO A 110 19.09 -2.52 12.69
C PRO A 110 20.23 -2.13 11.72
N ILE A 111 20.43 -0.85 11.54
CA ILE A 111 21.48 -0.25 10.73
C ILE A 111 22.22 0.76 11.60
N ASN A 112 23.53 0.56 11.82
CA ASN A 112 24.37 1.47 12.61
C ASN A 112 24.70 2.79 11.87
N LYS A 113 23.79 3.27 11.01
CA LYS A 113 23.95 4.45 10.14
C LYS A 113 22.61 5.08 9.91
N MET A 114 22.56 6.26 9.31
CA MET A 114 21.31 6.89 8.92
C MET A 114 20.55 5.94 7.98
N SER A 115 19.34 5.56 8.35
CA SER A 115 18.44 4.81 7.47
C SER A 115 17.80 5.74 6.47
N CYS A 116 17.67 5.26 5.24
CA CYS A 116 16.90 5.87 4.19
C CYS A 116 15.59 5.09 4.00
N ASP A 117 15.34 4.54 2.81
CA ASP A 117 14.16 3.77 2.53
C ASP A 117 14.01 2.54 3.42
N VAL A 118 12.82 2.36 3.96
CA VAL A 118 12.45 1.20 4.79
C VAL A 118 11.16 0.62 4.26
N THR A 119 11.14 -0.69 4.01
CA THR A 119 9.96 -1.41 3.62
C THR A 119 9.69 -2.58 4.56
N LEU A 120 8.43 -2.83 4.83
CA LEU A 120 7.95 -3.78 5.82
C LEU A 120 6.88 -4.69 5.22
N ARG A 121 6.86 -5.98 5.58
CA ARG A 121 5.76 -6.88 5.23
C ARG A 121 5.68 -8.04 6.21
N PHE A 122 4.48 -8.34 6.70
CA PHE A 122 4.21 -9.62 7.31
C PHE A 122 4.06 -10.71 6.25
N ASP A 123 4.42 -11.92 6.64
CA ASP A 123 4.06 -13.13 5.91
C ASP A 123 2.54 -13.37 5.90
N GLY A 124 2.11 -14.42 5.22
CA GLY A 124 0.68 -14.76 5.11
C GLY A 124 0.08 -15.39 6.38
N SER A 125 0.84 -16.06 7.24
CA SER A 125 0.25 -16.91 8.29
C SER A 125 1.10 -17.22 9.51
N LEU A 126 2.41 -16.97 9.47
CA LEU A 126 3.35 -17.41 10.51
C LEU A 126 3.74 -16.32 11.50
N ASN A 127 3.18 -15.12 11.36
CA ASN A 127 3.49 -13.93 12.17
C ASN A 127 4.95 -13.44 12.03
N MET A 128 5.61 -13.76 10.92
CA MET A 128 6.95 -13.28 10.64
C MET A 128 6.87 -11.91 9.96
N LEU A 129 7.53 -10.92 10.53
CA LEU A 129 7.72 -9.61 9.93
C LEU A 129 9.06 -9.59 9.19
N TYR A 130 9.05 -9.21 7.93
CA TYR A 130 10.23 -8.93 7.12
C TYR A 130 10.42 -7.44 6.98
N LEU A 131 11.68 -7.01 7.00
CA LEU A 131 12.10 -5.63 6.80
C LEU A 131 13.23 -5.61 5.80
N ALA A 132 13.17 -4.69 4.84
CA ALA A 132 14.34 -4.31 4.07
C ALA A 132 14.59 -2.81 4.24
N ALA A 133 15.84 -2.44 4.39
CA ALA A 133 16.23 -1.06 4.64
C ALA A 133 17.53 -0.69 3.94
N LEU A 134 17.61 0.56 3.55
CA LEU A 134 18.77 1.20 2.96
C LEU A 134 19.37 2.19 3.96
N SER A 135 20.68 2.34 3.94
CA SER A 135 21.39 3.39 4.70
C SER A 135 21.94 4.49 3.78
N ASP A 136 22.25 5.64 4.36
CA ASP A 136 22.95 6.76 3.72
C ASP A 136 24.31 6.40 3.10
N GLN A 137 24.86 5.25 3.48
CA GLN A 137 26.10 4.71 2.93
C GLN A 137 25.84 3.55 1.97
N TRP A 138 24.63 3.47 1.42
CA TRP A 138 24.25 2.44 0.46
C TRP A 138 24.35 1.00 0.96
N VAL A 139 24.31 0.80 2.27
CA VAL A 139 24.21 -0.53 2.85
C VAL A 139 22.74 -0.95 2.83
N PHE A 140 22.48 -2.05 2.16
CA PHE A 140 21.17 -2.67 2.09
C PHE A 140 21.12 -3.88 3.02
N VAL A 141 20.08 -3.96 3.82
CA VAL A 141 19.87 -5.11 4.73
C VAL A 141 18.45 -5.65 4.57
N ILE A 142 18.33 -6.96 4.68
CA ILE A 142 17.04 -7.64 4.86
C ILE A 142 17.10 -8.35 6.21
N CYS A 143 16.09 -8.12 7.05
CA CYS A 143 15.96 -8.69 8.39
C CYS A 143 14.57 -9.27 8.56
N ARG A 144 14.35 -10.02 9.65
CA ARG A 144 13.04 -10.53 10.05
C ARG A 144 12.86 -10.53 11.56
N SER A 145 11.62 -10.56 12.02
CA SER A 145 11.29 -10.72 13.44
C SER A 145 9.98 -11.51 13.59
N ASN A 146 9.95 -12.41 14.55
CA ASN A 146 8.74 -13.11 14.98
C ASN A 146 8.17 -12.56 16.30
N ASP A 147 8.81 -11.57 16.89
CA ASP A 147 8.42 -10.99 18.17
C ASP A 147 8.63 -9.48 18.18
N LEU A 148 7.55 -8.76 17.93
CA LEU A 148 7.55 -7.29 17.90
C LEU A 148 7.74 -6.65 19.28
N THR A 149 7.79 -7.44 20.36
CA THR A 149 7.92 -6.93 21.73
C THR A 149 9.38 -6.90 22.23
N LYS A 150 10.28 -7.63 21.59
CA LYS A 150 11.63 -7.90 22.10
C LYS A 150 12.76 -6.99 21.58
N GLY A 151 12.43 -5.89 20.94
CA GLY A 151 13.50 -4.97 20.50
C GLY A 151 14.00 -5.28 19.08
N PRO A 152 15.27 -4.96 18.74
CA PRO A 152 15.74 -4.98 17.38
C PRO A 152 15.47 -6.31 16.69
N MET A 153 15.04 -6.21 15.46
CA MET A 153 14.92 -7.33 14.55
C MET A 153 16.30 -7.97 14.38
N ASP A 154 16.38 -9.27 14.52
CA ASP A 154 17.57 -10.14 14.43
C ASP A 154 18.92 -9.43 14.32
N ASP A 155 19.81 -9.62 15.29
CA ASP A 155 21.17 -9.03 15.32
C ASP A 155 22.03 -9.40 14.09
N SER A 156 21.56 -10.33 13.27
CA SER A 156 22.22 -10.78 12.04
C SER A 156 21.30 -10.57 10.84
N PRO A 157 21.61 -9.64 9.94
CA PRO A 157 20.83 -9.46 8.72
C PRO A 157 20.84 -10.74 7.88
N LEU A 158 19.67 -11.15 7.36
CA LEU A 158 19.53 -12.30 6.47
C LEU A 158 20.30 -12.08 5.16
N ARG A 159 20.41 -10.83 4.74
CA ARG A 159 21.18 -10.38 3.61
C ARG A 159 21.74 -8.99 3.89
N GLN A 160 23.01 -8.83 3.67
CA GLN A 160 23.67 -7.54 3.68
C GLN A 160 24.48 -7.36 2.41
N LEU A 161 24.25 -6.25 1.71
CA LEU A 161 25.00 -5.83 0.55
C LEU A 161 25.68 -4.49 0.84
N GLN A 162 26.91 -4.34 0.40
CA GLN A 162 27.56 -3.03 0.36
C GLN A 162 27.39 -2.47 -1.04
N SER A 163 26.76 -1.31 -1.12
CA SER A 163 26.65 -0.42 -2.28
C SER A 163 25.53 -0.65 -3.29
N GLY A 164 24.95 0.47 -3.74
CA GLY A 164 24.28 0.64 -5.03
C GLY A 164 22.90 0.04 -5.17
N ILE A 165 22.18 -0.15 -4.11
CA ILE A 165 20.75 -0.52 -4.10
C ILE A 165 19.94 0.64 -3.56
N ASP A 166 18.73 0.87 -4.12
CA ASP A 166 17.84 1.95 -3.75
C ASP A 166 16.39 1.49 -3.83
N GLN A 167 15.49 2.19 -3.13
CA GLN A 167 14.04 1.99 -3.11
C GLN A 167 13.61 0.52 -2.95
N PRO A 168 13.98 -0.18 -1.87
CA PRO A 168 13.54 -1.54 -1.65
C PRO A 168 12.01 -1.61 -1.45
N TYR A 169 11.38 -2.67 -1.98
CA TYR A 169 9.95 -2.90 -1.82
C TYR A 169 9.68 -4.40 -1.63
N ILE A 170 9.03 -4.75 -0.50
CA ILE A 170 8.77 -6.15 -0.12
C ILE A 170 7.39 -6.61 -0.55
N ALA A 171 7.31 -7.82 -1.10
CA ALA A 171 6.12 -8.65 -1.17
C ALA A 171 6.39 -10.00 -0.50
N ALA A 172 5.43 -10.51 0.27
CA ALA A 172 5.56 -11.79 0.96
C ALA A 172 4.23 -12.55 0.98
N ALA A 173 4.30 -13.88 0.89
CA ALA A 173 3.18 -14.78 1.09
C ALA A 173 3.67 -16.09 1.68
N THR A 174 2.79 -16.80 2.42
CA THR A 174 3.08 -18.14 2.94
C THR A 174 2.45 -19.18 2.04
N THR A 175 3.26 -20.13 1.59
CA THR A 175 2.83 -21.27 0.74
C THR A 175 3.36 -22.57 1.33
N ASN A 176 2.47 -23.52 1.62
CA ASN A 176 2.84 -24.81 2.21
C ASN A 176 3.68 -24.69 3.50
N GLY A 177 3.39 -23.69 4.33
CA GLY A 177 4.11 -23.47 5.59
C GLY A 177 5.50 -22.84 5.44
N GLN A 178 5.86 -22.38 4.25
CA GLN A 178 7.10 -21.67 3.96
C GLN A 178 6.79 -20.26 3.48
N ASP A 179 7.58 -19.28 3.91
CA ASP A 179 7.46 -17.91 3.45
C ASP A 179 8.23 -17.71 2.16
N ARG A 180 7.54 -17.19 1.16
CA ARG A 180 8.12 -16.68 -0.07
C ARG A 180 8.23 -15.17 0.04
N VAL A 181 9.43 -14.65 0.01
CA VAL A 181 9.71 -13.23 0.21
C VAL A 181 10.46 -12.69 -1.01
N PHE A 182 9.98 -11.58 -1.53
CA PHE A 182 10.53 -10.90 -2.69
C PHE A 182 10.78 -9.44 -2.34
N VAL A 183 12.02 -8.99 -2.52
CA VAL A 183 12.40 -7.60 -2.30
C VAL A 183 12.84 -7.04 -3.65
N GLY A 184 12.00 -6.21 -4.26
CA GLY A 184 12.35 -5.44 -5.43
C GLY A 184 13.31 -4.34 -5.04
N ALA A 185 14.31 -4.08 -5.86
CA ALA A 185 15.26 -3.00 -5.62
C ALA A 185 15.88 -2.48 -6.92
N ASN A 186 16.25 -1.21 -6.90
CA ASN A 186 17.09 -0.60 -7.93
C ASN A 186 18.53 -1.01 -7.68
N ASP A 187 19.08 -1.87 -8.50
CA ASP A 187 20.47 -2.31 -8.35
C ASP A 187 21.38 -1.48 -9.26
N TRP A 188 22.20 -0.62 -8.66
CA TRP A 188 23.07 0.29 -9.40
C TRP A 188 24.38 -0.33 -9.86
N TYR A 189 24.73 -1.51 -9.34
CA TYR A 189 26.02 -2.16 -9.61
C TYR A 189 25.88 -3.58 -10.16
N GLY A 190 24.67 -4.11 -10.29
CA GLY A 190 24.44 -5.41 -10.92
C GLY A 190 25.00 -5.45 -12.34
N PRO A 191 25.61 -6.56 -12.80
CA PRO A 191 25.99 -6.70 -14.20
C PRO A 191 24.73 -6.86 -15.07
N PRO A 192 24.57 -6.13 -16.16
CA PRO A 192 25.51 -5.29 -16.88
C PRO A 192 25.42 -3.79 -16.61
N GLY A 193 25.08 -3.38 -15.42
CA GLY A 193 24.83 -2.01 -15.01
C GLY A 193 23.51 -1.93 -14.26
N ARG A 194 23.00 -0.76 -13.97
CA ARG A 194 21.73 -0.56 -13.25
C ARG A 194 20.62 -1.36 -13.85
N THR A 195 20.01 -2.13 -13.02
CA THR A 195 18.99 -3.04 -13.47
C THR A 195 17.93 -3.24 -12.39
N ALA A 196 16.73 -3.59 -12.79
CA ALA A 196 15.72 -4.03 -11.87
C ALA A 196 16.09 -5.43 -11.37
N THR A 197 16.19 -5.58 -10.04
CA THR A 197 16.44 -6.86 -9.38
C THR A 197 15.34 -7.18 -8.38
N VAL A 198 15.14 -8.48 -8.15
CA VAL A 198 14.33 -9.00 -7.07
C VAL A 198 15.21 -9.94 -6.25
N ASP A 199 15.51 -9.56 -5.03
CA ASP A 199 16.07 -10.48 -4.04
C ASP A 199 14.95 -11.40 -3.55
N ARG A 200 15.09 -12.70 -3.74
CA ARG A 200 14.08 -13.67 -3.36
C ARG A 200 14.57 -14.66 -2.31
N SER A 201 13.70 -15.00 -1.36
CA SER A 201 13.80 -16.20 -0.54
C SER A 201 12.56 -17.07 -0.76
N LEU A 202 12.77 -18.35 -0.99
CA LEU A 202 11.69 -19.34 -1.16
C LEU A 202 11.37 -20.06 0.15
N ASP A 203 12.16 -19.85 1.18
CA ASP A 203 11.97 -20.35 2.53
C ASP A 203 12.46 -19.31 3.54
N GLY A 204 11.71 -18.23 3.65
CA GLY A 204 11.96 -17.17 4.61
C GLY A 204 11.81 -17.63 6.08
N THR A 205 11.15 -18.78 6.31
CA THR A 205 10.99 -19.37 7.65
C THR A 205 12.20 -20.15 8.10
N ALA A 206 13.10 -20.57 7.19
CA ALA A 206 14.29 -21.33 7.55
C ALA A 206 15.13 -20.59 8.59
N ASN A 207 15.67 -21.34 9.56
CA ASN A 207 16.56 -20.76 10.57
C ASN A 207 17.81 -20.18 9.91
N SER A 208 18.30 -19.02 10.42
CA SER A 208 19.62 -18.53 10.08
C SER A 208 20.69 -19.58 10.47
N PRO A 209 21.67 -19.90 9.59
CA PRO A 209 22.03 -19.22 8.34
C PRO A 209 21.33 -19.76 7.07
N ASN A 210 20.29 -20.57 7.18
CA ASN A 210 19.68 -21.26 6.05
C ASN A 210 18.64 -20.42 5.29
N CYS A 211 18.15 -19.31 5.87
CA CYS A 211 17.34 -18.35 5.13
C CYS A 211 18.24 -17.59 4.14
N ASN A 212 18.15 -17.95 2.87
CA ASN A 212 18.97 -17.36 1.83
C ASN A 212 18.12 -16.46 0.91
N PHE A 213 18.62 -15.26 0.66
CA PHE A 213 18.12 -14.38 -0.38
C PHE A 213 19.05 -14.47 -1.60
N THR A 214 18.45 -14.72 -2.77
CA THR A 214 19.16 -14.79 -4.03
C THR A 214 18.69 -13.66 -4.93
N PRO A 215 19.61 -12.79 -5.45
CA PRO A 215 19.24 -11.75 -6.40
C PRO A 215 18.86 -12.37 -7.74
N VAL A 216 17.77 -11.91 -8.31
CA VAL A 216 17.33 -12.23 -9.66
C VAL A 216 17.21 -10.95 -10.45
N THR A 217 18.00 -10.82 -11.49
CA THR A 217 17.81 -9.74 -12.48
C THR A 217 16.53 -9.98 -13.23
N VAL A 218 15.61 -9.01 -13.23
CA VAL A 218 14.33 -9.10 -13.94
C VAL A 218 14.25 -8.20 -15.18
N GLU A 219 15.26 -7.37 -15.41
CA GLU A 219 15.45 -6.66 -16.67
C GLU A 219 16.18 -7.56 -17.67
N PHE A 220 15.44 -8.04 -18.66
CA PHE A 220 15.93 -8.93 -19.70
C PHE A 220 16.10 -8.22 -21.06
N GLY A 221 15.71 -6.97 -21.16
CA GLY A 221 15.94 -6.14 -22.34
C GLY A 221 17.37 -5.62 -22.41
N VAL A 222 17.59 -4.69 -23.31
CA VAL A 222 18.88 -4.01 -23.39
C VAL A 222 19.09 -3.23 -22.09
N PRO A 223 20.22 -3.42 -21.39
CA PRO A 223 20.49 -2.67 -20.18
C PRO A 223 20.48 -1.17 -20.53
N PRO A 224 19.78 -0.35 -19.74
CA PRO A 224 19.78 1.07 -19.99
C PRO A 224 21.21 1.60 -19.90
N PRO A 225 21.71 2.36 -20.90
CA PRO A 225 23.00 3.00 -20.81
C PRO A 225 23.02 4.09 -19.73
N LEU A 226 21.89 4.28 -19.08
CA LEU A 226 21.63 5.42 -18.22
C LEU A 226 21.29 4.92 -16.81
N ARG A 227 21.92 5.53 -15.86
CA ARG A 227 21.77 5.26 -14.44
C ARG A 227 20.50 5.95 -13.92
N ASP A 228 19.41 5.22 -13.70
CA ASP A 228 18.20 5.78 -13.11
C ASP A 228 17.34 4.71 -12.44
N ASP A 229 16.36 5.14 -11.71
CA ASP A 229 15.57 4.33 -10.79
C ASP A 229 14.48 3.56 -11.53
N PRO A 230 14.54 2.23 -11.63
CA PRO A 230 13.49 1.43 -12.23
C PRO A 230 12.21 1.40 -11.38
N GLU A 231 12.23 1.82 -10.11
CA GLU A 231 11.09 1.78 -9.20
C GLU A 231 10.36 0.43 -9.17
N ILE A 232 11.11 -0.63 -8.97
CA ILE A 232 10.55 -1.97 -9.05
C ILE A 232 9.54 -2.25 -7.92
N ARG A 233 8.35 -2.74 -8.29
CA ARG A 233 7.28 -3.11 -7.37
C ARG A 233 6.90 -4.57 -7.58
N PRO A 234 7.34 -5.50 -6.72
CA PRO A 234 6.87 -6.87 -6.72
C PRO A 234 5.47 -6.97 -6.12
N ALA A 235 4.68 -7.92 -6.63
CA ALA A 235 3.40 -8.33 -6.06
C ALA A 235 3.27 -9.84 -6.15
N ILE A 236 2.74 -10.46 -5.11
CA ILE A 236 2.54 -11.91 -5.04
C ILE A 236 1.05 -12.23 -4.89
N SER A 237 0.60 -13.28 -5.56
CA SER A 237 -0.75 -13.80 -5.37
C SER A 237 -0.94 -14.36 -3.95
N GLY A 238 -2.18 -14.35 -3.47
CA GLY A 238 -2.49 -14.83 -2.11
C GLY A 238 -2.15 -16.31 -1.88
N ASP A 239 -2.11 -17.12 -2.94
CA ASP A 239 -1.69 -18.52 -2.91
C ASP A 239 -0.15 -18.69 -3.03
N GLY A 240 0.58 -17.60 -3.23
CA GLY A 240 2.03 -17.59 -3.37
C GLY A 240 2.57 -18.19 -4.67
N ASN A 241 1.72 -18.57 -5.63
CA ASN A 241 2.14 -19.27 -6.84
C ASN A 241 2.51 -18.35 -7.99
N LYS A 242 1.92 -17.15 -8.07
CA LYS A 242 2.27 -16.16 -9.07
C LYS A 242 2.94 -14.95 -8.44
N VAL A 243 4.05 -14.57 -9.01
CA VAL A 243 4.79 -13.36 -8.62
C VAL A 243 4.91 -12.46 -9.83
N TYR A 244 4.46 -11.25 -9.66
CA TYR A 244 4.59 -10.19 -10.64
C TYR A 244 5.66 -9.20 -10.16
N ALA A 245 6.33 -8.54 -11.09
CA ALA A 245 7.10 -7.34 -10.79
C ALA A 245 6.94 -6.35 -11.93
N VAL A 246 6.69 -5.10 -11.58
CA VAL A 246 6.59 -3.99 -12.52
C VAL A 246 7.73 -3.02 -12.27
N PHE A 247 8.30 -2.45 -13.35
CA PHE A 247 9.40 -1.50 -13.25
C PHE A 247 9.49 -0.60 -14.48
N ASN A 248 10.26 0.48 -14.37
CA ASN A 248 10.55 1.41 -15.46
C ASN A 248 11.82 0.98 -16.20
N ARG A 249 11.70 0.74 -17.51
CA ARG A 249 12.84 0.60 -18.42
C ARG A 249 13.08 1.92 -19.12
N LEU A 250 14.17 2.60 -18.80
CA LEU A 250 14.48 3.88 -19.42
C LEU A 250 14.93 3.72 -20.87
N ILE A 251 14.44 4.64 -21.70
CA ILE A 251 14.80 4.79 -23.10
C ILE A 251 15.74 5.99 -23.28
N SER A 252 15.43 7.11 -22.63
CA SER A 252 16.24 8.32 -22.70
C SER A 252 16.08 9.21 -21.47
N ILE A 253 17.14 9.97 -21.17
CA ILE A 253 17.18 11.05 -20.18
C ILE A 253 17.59 12.33 -20.88
N ASN A 254 16.84 13.41 -20.63
CA ASN A 254 17.18 14.75 -21.06
C ASN A 254 16.90 15.73 -19.92
N GLY A 255 17.93 16.09 -19.17
CA GLY A 255 17.81 16.84 -17.94
C GLY A 255 16.95 16.07 -16.93
N ASN A 256 15.86 16.69 -16.46
CA ASN A 256 14.92 16.07 -15.52
C ASN A 256 13.82 15.24 -16.21
N LYS A 257 13.78 15.28 -17.56
CA LYS A 257 12.80 14.52 -18.34
C LYS A 257 13.32 13.11 -18.61
N ARG A 258 12.50 12.10 -18.28
CA ARG A 258 12.71 10.68 -18.56
C ARG A 258 11.70 10.22 -19.59
N VAL A 259 12.13 9.37 -20.49
CA VAL A 259 11.25 8.59 -21.36
C VAL A 259 11.53 7.13 -21.11
N GLY A 260 10.50 6.34 -20.86
CA GLY A 260 10.66 4.93 -20.56
C GLY A 260 9.40 4.11 -20.80
N ASP A 261 9.59 2.79 -20.83
CA ASP A 261 8.50 1.81 -20.85
C ASP A 261 8.20 1.35 -19.43
N VAL A 262 6.93 1.03 -19.17
CA VAL A 262 6.55 0.26 -17.99
C VAL A 262 6.56 -1.20 -18.37
N ILE A 263 7.43 -1.97 -17.72
CA ILE A 263 7.63 -3.39 -18.00
C ILE A 263 6.99 -4.22 -16.90
N LEU A 264 6.25 -5.25 -17.30
CA LEU A 264 5.76 -6.28 -16.38
C LEU A 264 6.47 -7.59 -16.65
N VAL A 265 7.01 -8.21 -15.61
CA VAL A 265 7.49 -9.59 -15.60
C VAL A 265 6.63 -10.44 -14.68
N ARG A 266 6.63 -11.75 -14.91
CA ARG A 266 5.85 -12.72 -14.11
C ARG A 266 6.58 -14.04 -13.98
N ASP A 267 6.49 -14.62 -12.78
CA ASP A 267 6.89 -16.00 -12.49
C ASP A 267 5.63 -16.80 -12.10
N ASP A 268 5.40 -17.94 -12.71
CA ASP A 268 4.20 -18.77 -12.52
C ASP A 268 4.42 -19.92 -11.53
N GLU A 269 5.60 -20.04 -10.93
CA GLU A 269 5.98 -21.04 -9.95
C GLU A 269 6.37 -20.42 -8.59
N GLY A 270 5.85 -19.24 -8.30
CA GLY A 270 6.13 -18.53 -7.05
C GLY A 270 7.62 -18.21 -6.85
N GLY A 271 8.30 -17.83 -7.93
CA GLY A 271 9.72 -17.53 -7.93
C GLY A 271 10.62 -18.75 -7.99
N ASN A 272 10.11 -19.96 -8.14
CA ASN A 272 10.89 -21.20 -8.13
C ASN A 272 11.28 -21.71 -9.51
N SER A 273 11.06 -20.92 -10.58
CA SER A 273 11.36 -21.34 -11.96
C SER A 273 12.88 -21.41 -12.29
N GLY A 274 13.72 -21.35 -11.28
CA GLY A 274 15.19 -21.46 -11.47
C GLY A 274 15.75 -20.37 -12.38
N ALA A 275 16.43 -20.77 -13.44
CA ALA A 275 17.03 -19.86 -14.42
C ALA A 275 16.00 -19.13 -15.30
N THR A 276 14.73 -19.56 -15.31
CA THR A 276 13.63 -18.95 -16.06
C THR A 276 12.69 -18.12 -15.18
N SER A 277 13.10 -17.83 -13.95
CA SER A 277 12.33 -16.97 -13.05
C SER A 277 11.99 -15.64 -13.68
N PHE A 278 10.74 -15.19 -13.53
CA PHE A 278 10.18 -13.96 -14.10
C PHE A 278 10.16 -13.90 -15.64
N MET A 279 10.25 -15.04 -16.34
CA MET A 279 10.26 -15.10 -17.81
C MET A 279 8.94 -15.58 -18.43
N ALA A 280 7.86 -15.66 -17.67
CA ALA A 280 6.57 -16.14 -18.15
C ALA A 280 5.88 -15.20 -19.14
N LEU A 281 6.13 -13.89 -19.03
CA LEU A 281 5.67 -12.89 -19.99
C LEU A 281 6.82 -12.52 -20.94
N ARG A 282 6.52 -12.42 -22.24
CA ARG A 282 7.50 -12.06 -23.28
C ARG A 282 6.94 -11.02 -24.20
N ASP A 283 7.80 -10.18 -24.69
CA ASP A 283 7.47 -9.22 -25.74
C ASP A 283 7.35 -9.91 -27.13
N GLN A 284 7.06 -9.12 -28.16
CA GLN A 284 6.90 -9.62 -29.52
C GLN A 284 8.22 -10.18 -30.13
N SER A 285 9.37 -9.82 -29.59
CA SER A 285 10.67 -10.34 -30.00
C SER A 285 11.10 -11.58 -29.22
N GLY A 286 10.27 -12.04 -28.27
CA GLY A 286 10.55 -13.19 -27.42
C GLY A 286 11.41 -12.87 -26.19
N VAL A 287 11.77 -11.62 -25.96
CA VAL A 287 12.48 -11.18 -24.75
C VAL A 287 11.54 -11.17 -23.56
N ALA A 288 11.99 -11.69 -22.42
CA ALA A 288 11.18 -11.68 -21.20
C ALA A 288 10.94 -10.23 -20.70
N GLY A 289 9.72 -10.01 -20.18
CA GLY A 289 9.23 -8.70 -19.82
C GLY A 289 8.35 -8.07 -20.90
N LEU A 290 7.07 -7.89 -20.57
CA LEU A 290 6.09 -7.31 -21.49
C LEU A 290 6.05 -5.78 -21.29
N PRO A 291 6.31 -4.96 -22.33
CA PRO A 291 6.07 -3.54 -22.28
C PRO A 291 4.56 -3.26 -22.22
N VAL A 292 4.05 -2.90 -21.05
CA VAL A 292 2.63 -2.60 -20.83
C VAL A 292 2.29 -1.20 -21.29
N ILE A 293 3.14 -0.24 -20.96
CA ILE A 293 3.07 1.16 -21.42
C ILE A 293 4.38 1.47 -22.12
N LYS A 294 4.30 2.10 -23.30
CA LYS A 294 5.46 2.40 -24.11
C LYS A 294 5.75 3.88 -24.18
N ALA A 295 7.03 4.23 -24.12
CA ALA A 295 7.56 5.58 -24.36
C ALA A 295 6.84 6.68 -23.56
N ARG A 296 6.42 6.37 -22.31
CA ARG A 296 5.84 7.37 -21.43
C ARG A 296 6.89 8.39 -21.00
N THR A 297 6.45 9.61 -20.79
CA THR A 297 7.29 10.68 -20.22
C THR A 297 6.97 10.88 -18.76
N PHE A 298 7.99 10.99 -17.92
CA PHE A 298 7.85 11.46 -16.55
C PHE A 298 8.99 12.43 -16.21
N LEU A 299 8.82 13.19 -15.16
CA LEU A 299 9.78 14.17 -14.69
C LEU A 299 10.35 13.74 -13.35
N PHE A 300 11.62 13.98 -13.16
CA PHE A 300 12.30 13.86 -11.89
C PHE A 300 12.65 15.25 -11.40
N ASP A 301 11.63 16.00 -10.97
CA ASP A 301 11.74 17.41 -10.63
C ASP A 301 10.70 17.84 -9.59
N ALA A 302 11.01 18.88 -8.84
CA ALA A 302 10.16 19.47 -7.81
C ALA A 302 9.14 20.45 -8.44
N LEU A 303 8.12 19.91 -9.13
CA LEU A 303 7.10 20.70 -9.81
C LEU A 303 5.74 20.72 -9.11
N LEU A 304 5.30 19.58 -8.57
CA LEU A 304 3.96 19.43 -8.05
C LEU A 304 3.88 19.89 -6.61
N GLY A 305 3.19 21.00 -6.34
CA GLY A 305 3.12 21.58 -5.01
C GLY A 305 4.50 21.77 -4.36
N ARG A 306 5.53 21.97 -5.22
CA ARG A 306 6.96 22.06 -4.86
C ARG A 306 7.56 20.78 -4.30
N ASP A 307 6.89 19.65 -4.44
CA ASP A 307 7.45 18.35 -4.17
C ASP A 307 7.94 17.67 -5.45
N ARG A 308 8.86 16.71 -5.30
CA ARG A 308 9.47 15.99 -6.42
C ARG A 308 8.45 15.05 -7.06
N LEU A 309 8.44 15.04 -8.39
CA LEU A 309 7.80 13.99 -9.17
C LEU A 309 8.79 12.86 -9.43
N GLY A 310 8.29 11.67 -9.69
CA GLY A 310 9.04 10.48 -10.04
C GLY A 310 8.35 9.61 -11.06
N GLY A 311 8.87 8.43 -11.31
CA GLY A 311 8.30 7.42 -12.17
C GLY A 311 7.32 6.48 -11.45
N ASP A 312 6.48 7.02 -10.58
CA ASP A 312 5.65 6.27 -9.63
C ASP A 312 4.91 5.07 -10.25
N LEU A 313 4.97 3.94 -9.57
CA LEU A 313 4.31 2.69 -9.95
C LEU A 313 3.63 2.05 -8.74
N ALA A 314 2.46 1.44 -8.95
CA ALA A 314 1.90 0.46 -8.01
C ALA A 314 1.16 -0.65 -8.75
N ILE A 315 1.15 -1.85 -8.15
CA ILE A 315 0.53 -3.05 -8.71
C ILE A 315 -0.25 -3.77 -7.61
N ALA A 316 -1.44 -4.29 -7.94
CA ALA A 316 -2.25 -5.10 -7.04
C ALA A 316 -2.79 -6.33 -7.77
N VAL A 317 -2.73 -7.50 -7.12
CA VAL A 317 -3.30 -8.75 -7.59
C VAL A 317 -4.62 -9.00 -6.85
N ASP A 318 -5.66 -9.38 -7.58
CA ASP A 318 -6.96 -9.71 -6.96
C ASP A 318 -6.82 -11.02 -6.18
N PRO A 319 -7.08 -11.05 -4.86
CA PRO A 319 -6.95 -12.25 -4.04
C PRO A 319 -7.94 -13.36 -4.43
N ARG A 320 -9.00 -13.03 -5.18
CA ARG A 320 -10.02 -13.98 -5.65
C ARG A 320 -9.69 -14.56 -7.04
N ASN A 321 -8.85 -13.87 -7.81
CA ASN A 321 -8.42 -14.30 -9.14
C ASN A 321 -7.00 -13.79 -9.43
N VAL A 322 -6.03 -14.65 -9.29
CA VAL A 322 -4.59 -14.36 -9.43
C VAL A 322 -4.19 -13.84 -10.82
N ASP A 323 -5.07 -14.00 -11.83
CA ASP A 323 -4.89 -13.46 -13.18
C ASP A 323 -5.46 -12.06 -13.37
N THR A 324 -6.20 -11.55 -12.38
CA THR A 324 -6.68 -10.18 -12.37
C THR A 324 -5.67 -9.29 -11.64
N VAL A 325 -5.11 -8.35 -12.40
CA VAL A 325 -4.05 -7.45 -11.93
C VAL A 325 -4.39 -6.03 -12.31
N TYR A 326 -4.25 -5.10 -11.36
CA TYR A 326 -4.34 -3.66 -11.61
C TYR A 326 -2.96 -3.04 -11.52
N LEU A 327 -2.70 -2.09 -12.40
CA LEU A 327 -1.46 -1.33 -12.49
C LEU A 327 -1.78 0.16 -12.53
N VAL A 328 -1.00 0.94 -11.78
CA VAL A 328 -0.97 2.39 -11.90
C VAL A 328 0.43 2.85 -12.26
N TRP A 329 0.52 3.88 -13.10
CA TRP A 329 1.76 4.57 -13.44
C TRP A 329 1.56 6.07 -13.47
N SER A 330 2.65 6.82 -13.26
CA SER A 330 2.70 8.26 -13.46
C SER A 330 3.19 8.60 -14.86
N GLU A 331 2.70 9.69 -15.43
CA GLU A 331 3.27 10.31 -16.62
C GLU A 331 3.03 11.83 -16.63
N VAL A 332 3.74 12.53 -17.49
CA VAL A 332 3.56 13.96 -17.71
C VAL A 332 3.12 14.19 -19.15
N LEU A 333 1.85 14.57 -19.30
CA LEU A 333 1.25 14.92 -20.57
C LEU A 333 1.01 16.43 -20.64
N ASN A 334 1.57 17.10 -21.66
CA ASN A 334 1.40 18.55 -21.84
C ASN A 334 1.79 19.35 -20.57
N ASN A 335 2.89 18.99 -19.94
CA ASN A 335 3.39 19.55 -18.68
C ASN A 335 2.46 19.37 -17.46
N GLN A 336 1.51 18.46 -17.53
CA GLN A 336 0.64 18.11 -16.40
C GLN A 336 0.94 16.68 -15.94
N PRO A 337 1.36 16.49 -14.70
CA PRO A 337 1.53 15.17 -14.12
C PRO A 337 0.17 14.50 -13.93
N ALA A 338 0.12 13.21 -14.18
CA ALA A 338 -1.08 12.41 -14.01
C ALA A 338 -0.74 10.98 -13.60
N LEU A 339 -1.66 10.35 -12.87
CA LEU A 339 -1.69 8.92 -12.58
C LEU A 339 -2.76 8.25 -13.43
N HIS A 340 -2.47 7.07 -13.95
CA HIS A 340 -3.39 6.29 -14.78
C HIS A 340 -3.50 4.87 -14.26
N VAL A 341 -4.73 4.32 -14.22
CA VAL A 341 -5.02 2.96 -13.79
C VAL A 341 -5.51 2.12 -14.96
N ILE A 342 -4.99 0.91 -15.11
CA ILE A 342 -5.45 -0.12 -16.06
C ILE A 342 -5.60 -1.47 -15.35
N ARG A 343 -6.28 -2.41 -16.02
CA ARG A 343 -6.50 -3.77 -15.53
C ARG A 343 -6.14 -4.82 -16.59
N SER A 344 -5.56 -5.92 -16.14
CA SER A 344 -5.50 -7.18 -16.86
C SER A 344 -6.39 -8.22 -16.19
N THR A 345 -7.00 -9.13 -16.96
CA THR A 345 -7.76 -10.29 -16.46
C THR A 345 -7.17 -11.62 -16.92
N ASN A 346 -6.00 -11.60 -17.52
CA ASN A 346 -5.31 -12.78 -18.06
C ASN A 346 -3.83 -12.82 -17.67
N GLY A 347 -3.54 -12.44 -16.43
CA GLY A 347 -2.20 -12.54 -15.86
C GLY A 347 -1.19 -11.56 -16.49
N GLY A 348 -1.65 -10.38 -16.91
CA GLY A 348 -0.79 -9.34 -17.46
C GLY A 348 -0.50 -9.47 -18.95
N GLN A 349 -1.09 -10.46 -19.66
CA GLN A 349 -0.84 -10.63 -21.10
C GLN A 349 -1.52 -9.55 -21.96
N GLN A 350 -2.69 -9.11 -21.55
CA GLN A 350 -3.47 -8.05 -22.21
C GLN A 350 -4.03 -7.11 -21.15
N TRP A 351 -4.20 -5.85 -21.54
CA TRP A 351 -4.62 -4.77 -20.65
C TRP A 351 -5.82 -4.02 -21.22
N SER A 352 -6.65 -3.53 -20.33
CA SER A 352 -7.75 -2.62 -20.67
C SER A 352 -7.23 -1.29 -21.22
N GLY A 353 -8.11 -0.47 -21.75
CA GLY A 353 -7.87 0.97 -21.82
C GLY A 353 -7.70 1.59 -20.43
N ILE A 354 -7.38 2.88 -20.39
CA ILE A 354 -7.27 3.63 -19.12
C ILE A 354 -8.66 3.66 -18.44
N LEU A 355 -8.71 3.14 -17.22
CA LEU A 355 -9.92 3.07 -16.41
C LEU A 355 -10.11 4.35 -15.57
N ARG A 356 -9.01 4.90 -15.09
CA ARG A 356 -9.00 6.11 -14.25
C ARG A 356 -7.79 6.97 -14.56
N THR A 357 -7.98 8.29 -14.57
CA THR A 357 -6.92 9.30 -14.63
C THR A 357 -7.11 10.30 -13.51
N VAL A 358 -6.06 10.54 -12.73
CA VAL A 358 -6.00 11.60 -11.72
C VAL A 358 -4.89 12.58 -12.10
N ARG A 359 -5.26 13.84 -12.33
CA ARG A 359 -4.32 14.91 -12.72
C ARG A 359 -3.68 15.56 -11.51
N ASN A 360 -2.49 16.10 -11.71
CA ASN A 360 -1.70 16.77 -10.69
C ASN A 360 -1.48 15.87 -9.46
N ALA A 361 -1.17 14.59 -9.71
CA ALA A 361 -1.07 13.56 -8.69
C ALA A 361 0.24 12.79 -8.75
N LYS A 362 0.64 12.26 -7.59
CA LYS A 362 1.81 11.40 -7.37
C LYS A 362 1.52 10.36 -6.26
N ASN A 363 2.50 9.55 -5.95
CA ASN A 363 2.48 8.57 -4.84
C ASN A 363 1.25 7.66 -4.90
N PRO A 364 1.10 6.81 -5.92
CA PRO A 364 -0.03 5.90 -6.01
C PRO A 364 0.12 4.69 -5.09
N GLY A 365 -1.00 4.25 -4.50
CA GLY A 365 -1.13 2.95 -3.85
C GLY A 365 -2.35 2.19 -4.37
N LEU A 366 -2.21 0.90 -4.62
CA LEU A 366 -3.31 0.02 -5.02
C LEU A 366 -3.43 -1.16 -4.05
N ALA A 367 -4.65 -1.52 -3.69
CA ALA A 367 -4.95 -2.74 -2.96
C ALA A 367 -6.35 -3.27 -3.33
N ILE A 368 -6.54 -4.58 -3.27
CA ILE A 368 -7.81 -5.24 -3.52
C ILE A 368 -8.17 -6.08 -2.29
N ASN A 369 -9.36 -5.88 -1.74
CA ASN A 369 -9.82 -6.64 -0.58
C ASN A 369 -10.49 -7.97 -0.99
N ASN A 370 -10.86 -8.80 0.01
CA ASN A 370 -11.50 -10.08 -0.26
C ASN A 370 -12.89 -9.98 -0.90
N LYS A 371 -13.54 -8.80 -0.84
CA LYS A 371 -14.80 -8.53 -1.55
C LYS A 371 -14.56 -8.16 -3.02
N GLY A 372 -13.29 -7.93 -3.43
CA GLY A 372 -12.91 -7.49 -4.76
C GLY A 372 -13.11 -6.01 -4.99
N THR A 373 -13.23 -5.24 -3.93
CA THR A 373 -13.14 -3.78 -4.03
C THR A 373 -11.69 -3.41 -4.24
N LEU A 374 -11.42 -2.63 -5.27
CA LEU A 374 -10.14 -1.96 -5.48
C LEU A 374 -10.15 -0.64 -4.71
N ALA A 375 -9.11 -0.40 -3.93
CA ALA A 375 -8.79 0.91 -3.37
C ALA A 375 -7.61 1.52 -4.14
N PHE A 376 -7.74 2.79 -4.49
CA PHE A 376 -6.71 3.60 -5.15
C PHE A 376 -6.43 4.82 -4.28
N LEU A 377 -5.27 4.83 -3.63
CA LEU A 377 -4.76 5.89 -2.78
C LEU A 377 -3.77 6.74 -3.58
N TYR A 378 -3.82 8.06 -3.42
CA TYR A 378 -2.89 8.97 -4.08
C TYR A 378 -2.84 10.32 -3.36
N GLN A 379 -1.83 11.11 -3.72
CA GLN A 379 -1.71 12.51 -3.32
C GLN A 379 -1.80 13.40 -4.55
N ARG A 380 -2.55 14.49 -4.46
CA ARG A 380 -2.68 15.46 -5.56
C ARG A 380 -2.71 16.91 -5.08
N VAL A 381 -2.35 17.80 -5.99
CA VAL A 381 -2.46 19.26 -5.77
C VAL A 381 -3.67 19.80 -6.51
N VAL A 382 -4.42 20.63 -5.83
CA VAL A 382 -5.49 21.43 -6.41
C VAL A 382 -5.12 22.90 -6.26
N THR A 383 -5.10 23.61 -7.39
CA THR A 383 -4.90 25.06 -7.42
C THR A 383 -6.28 25.73 -7.48
N ASP A 384 -6.54 26.61 -6.55
CA ASP A 384 -7.79 27.39 -6.53
C ASP A 384 -7.77 28.58 -7.50
N PRO A 385 -8.89 29.30 -7.70
CA PRO A 385 -8.92 30.46 -8.58
C PRO A 385 -8.00 31.63 -8.16
N SER A 386 -7.56 31.69 -6.90
CA SER A 386 -6.59 32.69 -6.42
C SER A 386 -5.13 32.31 -6.73
N GLY A 387 -4.92 31.07 -7.18
CA GLY A 387 -3.59 30.51 -7.43
C GLY A 387 -2.98 29.81 -6.21
N GLU A 388 -3.74 29.65 -5.12
CA GLU A 388 -3.27 28.91 -3.95
C GLU A 388 -3.35 27.40 -4.18
N GLU A 389 -2.27 26.72 -3.86
CA GLU A 389 -2.15 25.26 -4.00
C GLU A 389 -2.41 24.55 -2.67
N THR A 390 -3.28 23.53 -2.73
CA THR A 390 -3.61 22.65 -1.61
C THR A 390 -3.29 21.22 -1.97
N TRP A 391 -2.52 20.54 -1.12
CA TRP A 391 -2.33 19.09 -1.15
C TRP A 391 -3.56 18.37 -0.62
N PHE A 392 -3.93 17.31 -1.28
CA PHE A 392 -4.96 16.35 -0.85
C PHE A 392 -4.36 14.96 -0.85
N THR A 393 -4.60 14.20 0.21
CA THR A 393 -4.45 12.73 0.21
C THR A 393 -5.84 12.14 0.12
N GLU A 394 -6.07 11.35 -0.92
CA GLU A 394 -7.40 10.83 -1.26
C GLU A 394 -7.36 9.34 -1.54
N VAL A 395 -8.46 8.65 -1.21
CA VAL A 395 -8.68 7.25 -1.57
C VAL A 395 -10.00 7.08 -2.31
N GLU A 396 -9.95 6.43 -3.46
CA GLU A 396 -11.12 6.01 -4.23
C GLU A 396 -11.36 4.52 -4.06
N LEU A 397 -12.64 4.12 -3.95
CA LEU A 397 -13.06 2.72 -3.91
C LEU A 397 -13.89 2.41 -5.14
N THR A 398 -13.61 1.28 -5.78
CA THR A 398 -14.40 0.81 -6.92
C THR A 398 -14.59 -0.70 -6.92
N LYS A 399 -15.74 -1.15 -7.42
CA LYS A 399 -16.07 -2.56 -7.72
C LYS A 399 -16.33 -2.78 -9.20
N ASP A 400 -16.36 -1.70 -9.97
CA ASP A 400 -16.81 -1.65 -11.37
C ASP A 400 -15.83 -0.89 -12.28
N ASP A 401 -14.53 -0.88 -11.91
CA ASP A 401 -13.51 -0.22 -12.71
C ASP A 401 -13.75 1.30 -12.90
N PHE A 402 -14.22 1.95 -11.86
CA PHE A 402 -14.53 3.39 -11.85
C PHE A 402 -15.63 3.83 -12.81
N GLN A 403 -16.51 2.90 -13.27
CA GLN A 403 -17.62 3.23 -14.15
C GLN A 403 -18.68 4.09 -13.43
N ASN A 404 -18.93 3.80 -12.15
CA ASN A 404 -19.78 4.60 -11.28
C ASN A 404 -18.91 5.27 -10.23
N ALA A 405 -18.30 6.39 -10.60
CA ALA A 405 -17.37 7.08 -9.72
C ALA A 405 -18.08 7.67 -8.50
N ASN A 406 -17.81 7.11 -7.34
CA ASN A 406 -18.03 7.81 -6.08
C ASN A 406 -16.95 8.91 -5.95
N PRO A 407 -17.28 10.05 -5.31
CA PRO A 407 -16.27 11.04 -5.02
C PRO A 407 -15.18 10.42 -4.11
N PRO A 408 -13.90 10.81 -4.30
CA PRO A 408 -12.83 10.32 -3.45
C PRO A 408 -13.06 10.72 -1.99
N LEU A 409 -12.66 9.85 -1.08
CA LEU A 409 -12.61 10.18 0.35
C LEU A 409 -11.31 10.95 0.61
N THR A 410 -11.43 12.17 1.09
CA THR A 410 -10.29 13.00 1.49
C THR A 410 -9.84 12.61 2.90
N LEU A 411 -8.65 12.04 3.02
CA LEU A 411 -8.03 11.65 4.28
C LEU A 411 -7.34 12.85 4.95
N SER A 412 -6.63 13.66 4.15
CA SER A 412 -6.01 14.91 4.61
C SER A 412 -5.98 15.96 3.50
N LYS A 413 -5.92 17.24 3.91
CA LYS A 413 -5.68 18.38 3.02
C LYS A 413 -4.91 19.47 3.77
N PHE A 414 -3.96 20.13 3.11
CA PHE A 414 -3.18 21.22 3.70
C PHE A 414 -2.58 22.12 2.61
N PRO A 415 -2.28 23.41 2.91
CA PRO A 415 -1.66 24.32 1.95
C PRO A 415 -0.27 23.84 1.53
N ALA A 416 0.00 23.77 0.22
CA ALA A 416 1.31 23.36 -0.30
C ALA A 416 2.45 24.26 0.17
N ALA A 417 2.15 25.52 0.45
CA ALA A 417 3.11 26.48 0.98
C ALA A 417 3.75 26.06 2.32
N GLU A 418 3.12 25.21 3.10
CA GLU A 418 3.68 24.71 4.37
C GLU A 418 4.93 23.84 4.15
N LEU A 419 5.03 23.19 3.02
CA LEU A 419 6.23 22.41 2.67
C LEU A 419 7.44 23.30 2.38
N ASN A 420 7.28 24.63 2.23
CA ASN A 420 8.38 25.56 1.93
C ASN A 420 9.41 25.65 3.07
N SER A 421 8.98 25.45 4.30
CA SER A 421 9.86 25.46 5.47
C SER A 421 10.70 24.19 5.62
N ILE A 422 10.37 23.14 4.86
CA ILE A 422 11.04 21.84 4.93
C ILE A 422 12.26 21.85 4.03
N VAL A 423 13.40 21.49 4.59
CA VAL A 423 14.67 21.39 3.87
C VAL A 423 14.79 20.02 3.19
N GLY A 424 15.24 20.03 1.94
CA GLY A 424 15.44 18.80 1.16
C GLY A 424 14.25 18.43 0.28
N GLN A 425 14.46 17.39 -0.53
CA GLN A 425 13.46 16.80 -1.42
C GLN A 425 13.66 15.28 -1.41
N PRO A 426 12.60 14.47 -1.52
CA PRO A 426 11.19 14.86 -1.51
C PRO A 426 10.70 15.19 -0.08
N ARG A 427 9.71 16.07 0.05
CA ARG A 427 9.17 16.48 1.36
C ARG A 427 8.08 15.55 1.85
N LEU A 428 7.17 15.10 0.95
CA LEU A 428 6.16 14.09 1.23
C LEU A 428 6.68 12.66 0.98
N GLY A 429 7.86 12.55 0.37
CA GLY A 429 8.43 11.28 -0.02
C GLY A 429 8.05 10.85 -1.44
N ASP A 430 8.74 9.83 -1.93
CA ASP A 430 8.56 9.28 -3.27
C ASP A 430 7.47 8.20 -3.32
N TYR A 431 6.95 7.77 -2.17
CA TYR A 431 5.89 6.76 -2.08
C TYR A 431 5.05 6.91 -0.80
N LEU A 432 3.90 6.30 -0.84
CA LEU A 432 3.03 5.96 0.28
C LEU A 432 2.74 4.46 0.23
N HIS A 433 2.03 3.92 1.21
CA HIS A 433 1.72 2.50 1.20
C HIS A 433 0.24 2.23 1.43
N LEU A 434 -0.30 1.27 0.68
CA LEU A 434 -1.68 0.78 0.80
C LEU A 434 -1.69 -0.74 0.72
N MET A 435 -2.44 -1.38 1.59
CA MET A 435 -2.67 -2.81 1.57
C MET A 435 -4.09 -3.16 2.01
N ALA A 436 -4.53 -4.37 1.67
CA ALA A 436 -5.79 -4.94 2.14
C ALA A 436 -5.52 -6.18 2.99
N VAL A 437 -6.25 -6.31 4.10
CA VAL A 437 -6.29 -7.53 4.91
C VAL A 437 -7.75 -7.86 5.20
N GLY A 438 -8.19 -9.03 4.78
CA GLY A 438 -9.61 -9.38 4.81
C GLY A 438 -10.44 -8.42 3.94
N ASP A 439 -11.44 -7.82 4.53
CA ASP A 439 -12.34 -6.86 3.87
C ASP A 439 -11.94 -5.40 4.10
N ALA A 440 -10.91 -5.14 4.90
CA ALA A 440 -10.49 -3.79 5.27
C ALA A 440 -9.24 -3.35 4.48
N PHE A 441 -9.14 -2.04 4.28
CA PHE A 441 -7.95 -1.38 3.73
C PHE A 441 -7.19 -0.69 4.84
N TYR A 442 -5.88 -0.71 4.72
CA TYR A 442 -4.93 -0.09 5.62
C TYR A 442 -3.90 0.66 4.79
N GLY A 443 -3.65 1.90 5.14
CA GLY A 443 -2.66 2.68 4.43
C GLY A 443 -1.92 3.65 5.34
N ILE A 444 -0.84 4.19 4.80
CA ILE A 444 -0.03 5.20 5.47
C ILE A 444 0.45 6.21 4.44
N PHE A 445 0.46 7.47 4.83
CA PHE A 445 0.87 8.59 3.97
C PHE A 445 1.52 9.69 4.81
N SER A 446 2.34 10.50 4.18
CA SER A 446 2.93 11.69 4.81
C SER A 446 2.05 12.91 4.58
N ALA A 447 1.85 13.73 5.60
CA ALA A 447 1.12 14.98 5.51
C ALA A 447 1.64 16.01 6.54
N SER A 448 1.29 17.29 6.36
CA SER A 448 1.54 18.32 7.36
C SER A 448 0.93 17.94 8.70
N ASN A 449 1.73 18.04 9.76
CA ASN A 449 1.35 17.69 11.12
C ASN A 449 0.78 18.86 11.94
N VAL A 450 0.44 19.96 11.28
CA VAL A 450 -0.28 21.04 11.96
C VAL A 450 -1.61 20.53 12.51
N PRO A 451 -1.86 20.60 13.83
CA PRO A 451 -3.05 20.00 14.42
C PRO A 451 -4.29 20.89 14.18
N GLU A 452 -4.86 20.74 13.01
CA GLU A 452 -6.07 21.43 12.59
C GLU A 452 -7.11 20.42 12.09
N GLN A 453 -8.20 20.23 12.84
CA GLN A 453 -9.21 19.22 12.55
C GLN A 453 -9.86 19.37 11.16
N SER A 454 -10.03 20.61 10.68
CA SER A 454 -10.63 20.87 9.36
C SER A 454 -9.82 20.35 8.18
N ARG A 455 -8.55 19.98 8.42
CA ARG A 455 -7.67 19.35 7.43
C ARG A 455 -7.92 17.87 7.22
N PHE A 456 -8.66 17.26 8.11
CA PHE A 456 -8.95 15.82 8.12
C PHE A 456 -10.47 15.58 8.08
N PRO A 457 -11.11 15.63 6.90
CA PRO A 457 -12.57 15.55 6.80
C PRO A 457 -13.17 14.25 7.38
N CYS A 458 -12.39 13.16 7.42
CA CYS A 458 -12.78 11.89 8.04
C CYS A 458 -12.50 11.85 9.56
N GLY A 459 -12.03 12.96 10.15
CA GLY A 459 -11.52 13.01 11.51
C GLY A 459 -10.06 12.56 11.63
N VAL A 460 -9.41 12.91 12.74
CA VAL A 460 -8.02 12.52 13.02
C VAL A 460 -7.78 12.40 14.52
N THR A 461 -6.95 11.42 14.88
CA THR A 461 -6.36 11.29 16.22
C THR A 461 -4.87 11.60 16.14
N PHE A 462 -4.41 12.58 16.88
CA PHE A 462 -2.99 12.82 17.12
C PHE A 462 -2.60 12.16 18.44
N GLN A 463 -1.56 11.36 18.44
CA GLN A 463 -1.05 10.75 19.66
C GLN A 463 -0.06 11.65 20.39
N ARG A 464 0.73 12.41 19.64
CA ARG A 464 1.65 13.41 20.21
C ARG A 464 0.88 14.57 20.86
N HIS A 465 1.52 15.31 21.75
CA HIS A 465 0.95 16.49 22.41
C HIS A 465 0.62 17.59 21.40
N LYS A 466 -0.57 18.12 21.51
CA LYS A 466 -1.11 19.13 20.59
C LYS A 466 -2.15 20.01 21.26
N ASP A 467 -2.33 21.20 20.70
CA ASP A 467 -3.44 22.09 21.00
C ASP A 467 -4.18 22.43 19.70
N PHE A 468 -5.36 21.87 19.53
CA PHE A 468 -6.21 22.14 18.37
C PHE A 468 -6.75 23.58 18.31
N ALA A 469 -6.92 24.23 19.46
CA ALA A 469 -7.43 25.61 19.49
C ALA A 469 -6.40 26.61 18.97
N THR A 470 -5.14 26.42 19.32
CA THR A 470 -4.02 27.27 18.86
C THR A 470 -3.29 26.69 17.65
N LYS A 471 -3.66 25.49 17.20
CA LYS A 471 -3.04 24.75 16.09
C LYS A 471 -1.54 24.51 16.30
N LYS A 472 -1.15 24.18 17.53
CA LYS A 472 0.25 24.00 17.92
C LYS A 472 0.54 22.57 18.32
N LEU A 473 1.67 22.05 17.84
CA LEU A 473 2.30 20.88 18.43
C LEU A 473 3.06 21.32 19.69
N LEU A 474 3.10 20.42 20.68
CA LEU A 474 3.73 20.65 21.96
C LEU A 474 4.69 19.49 22.27
N ASP A 475 5.77 19.79 23.00
CA ASP A 475 6.61 18.75 23.61
C ASP A 475 5.97 18.22 24.91
N LEU A 476 6.68 17.33 25.61
CA LEU A 476 6.22 16.76 26.86
C LEU A 476 6.11 17.79 28.02
N ASP A 477 6.84 18.89 27.92
CA ASP A 477 6.83 19.99 28.89
C ASP A 477 5.81 21.07 28.55
N GLY A 478 5.08 20.90 27.40
CA GLY A 478 4.07 21.85 26.93
C GLY A 478 4.62 23.03 26.13
N HIS A 479 5.89 23.03 25.74
CA HIS A 479 6.45 24.05 24.87
C HIS A 479 6.06 23.78 23.41
N GLN A 480 5.89 24.86 22.64
CA GLN A 480 5.57 24.74 21.23
C GLN A 480 6.72 24.10 20.45
N VAL A 481 6.38 23.10 19.64
CA VAL A 481 7.27 22.41 18.68
C VAL A 481 6.99 22.91 17.27
N GLN A 482 8.02 22.97 16.44
CA GLN A 482 7.88 23.32 15.02
C GLN A 482 7.11 22.23 14.28
N SER A 483 6.14 22.63 13.46
CA SER A 483 5.43 21.71 12.58
C SER A 483 6.32 21.27 11.42
N SER A 484 6.11 20.03 10.99
CA SER A 484 6.81 19.38 9.87
C SER A 484 5.84 18.46 9.10
N VAL A 485 6.31 17.31 8.68
CA VAL A 485 5.52 16.24 8.05
C VAL A 485 5.59 15.01 8.93
N ASP A 486 4.42 14.44 9.26
CA ASP A 486 4.31 13.18 9.99
C ASP A 486 3.67 12.07 9.14
N PRO A 487 3.91 10.80 9.48
CA PRO A 487 3.21 9.67 8.89
C PRO A 487 1.83 9.50 9.52
N PHE A 488 0.80 9.50 8.69
CA PHE A 488 -0.59 9.26 9.08
C PHE A 488 -1.05 7.88 8.62
N PHE A 489 -1.40 7.05 9.57
CA PHE A 489 -2.06 5.77 9.32
C PHE A 489 -3.54 5.99 9.06
N PHE A 490 -4.14 5.19 8.17
CA PHE A 490 -5.59 5.07 8.11
C PHE A 490 -6.04 3.62 7.99
N LYS A 491 -7.23 3.36 8.50
CA LYS A 491 -7.99 2.13 8.29
C LYS A 491 -9.34 2.47 7.71
N LEU A 492 -9.74 1.77 6.66
CA LEU A 492 -11.02 1.93 6.00
C LEU A 492 -11.75 0.59 5.96
N THR A 493 -13.00 0.59 6.41
CA THR A 493 -13.92 -0.58 6.35
C THR A 493 -15.20 -0.19 5.62
N GLU A 494 -15.64 -1.05 4.67
CA GLU A 494 -16.89 -0.90 3.92
C GLU A 494 -18.10 -1.46 4.65
#